data_8cf16f4b005f3da40fc7e4568c4ef01a
#
_entry.id   8cf16f4b005f3da40fc7e4568c4ef01a
#
_cell.length_a   1.000
_cell.length_b   1.000
_cell.length_c   1.000
_cell.angle_alpha   90.00
_cell.angle_beta   90.00
_cell.angle_gamma   90.00
#
_symmetry.space_group_name_H-M   'P 1'
#
loop_
_entity.id
_entity.type
_entity.pdbx_description
1 polymer ?
#
loop_
_entity_poly.entity_id
_entity_poly.type
_entity_poly.pdbx_seq_one_letter_code
_entity_poly.pdbx_strand_id
1 'polypeptide(L)'
;MDEKIIVGIIVSAIAFFSVYAITPILIKALEKRNYCVKDANKKEDVMVARPGGISIIIGLVASLIVFYLFFPIMEILAVIITSILAFVVGIIDDRKIMGGWFKPAALAFCAAPILLLGAYDTNLAFPLFGEVKIPILYLGLVVFMIPVMGNTINSIDVLNGVASCFTSIASFSLTIVLFILQNYEIGIIAL
;
A
#
# COMPACT_ATOMS: atom_id res chain seq x y z
N MET A 1 4.83 -22.93 11.90
CA MET A 1 3.86 -22.67 10.81
C MET A 1 2.52 -22.15 11.37
N ASP A 2 1.98 -22.83 12.36
CA ASP A 2 0.63 -22.52 12.88
C ASP A 2 0.52 -21.16 13.56
N GLU A 3 1.52 -20.74 14.33
CA GLU A 3 1.52 -19.43 15.01
C GLU A 3 1.51 -18.27 14.01
N LYS A 4 2.35 -18.32 12.97
CA LYS A 4 2.42 -17.25 11.94
C LYS A 4 1.09 -17.15 11.16
N ILE A 5 0.46 -18.27 10.86
CA ILE A 5 -0.84 -18.30 10.18
C ILE A 5 -1.92 -17.69 11.07
N ILE A 6 -1.96 -18.05 12.36
CA ILE A 6 -2.92 -17.50 13.31
C ILE A 6 -2.74 -15.99 13.44
N VAL A 7 -1.51 -15.51 13.61
CA VAL A 7 -1.22 -14.08 13.68
C VAL A 7 -1.61 -13.38 12.38
N GLY A 8 -1.35 -14.01 11.21
CA GLY A 8 -1.77 -13.48 9.91
C GLY A 8 -3.28 -13.29 9.82
N ILE A 9 -4.06 -14.26 10.26
CA ILE A 9 -5.53 -14.15 10.29
C ILE A 9 -5.98 -13.02 11.22
N ILE A 10 -5.37 -12.90 12.40
CA ILE A 10 -5.70 -11.84 13.36
C ILE A 10 -5.39 -10.45 12.76
N VAL A 11 -4.22 -10.29 12.17
CA VAL A 11 -3.76 -9.03 11.56
C VAL A 11 -4.67 -8.62 10.39
N SER A 12 -5.02 -9.57 9.53
CA SER A 12 -5.96 -9.35 8.42
C SER A 12 -7.36 -8.97 8.91
N ALA A 13 -7.84 -9.62 9.97
CA ALA A 13 -9.12 -9.28 10.60
C ALA A 13 -9.06 -7.86 11.20
N ILE A 14 -7.98 -7.49 11.86
CA ILE A 14 -7.78 -6.12 12.39
C ILE A 14 -7.82 -5.10 11.26
N ALA A 15 -7.11 -5.33 10.14
CA ALA A 15 -7.13 -4.45 8.99
C ALA A 15 -8.56 -4.27 8.45
N PHE A 16 -9.25 -5.38 8.19
CA PHE A 16 -10.60 -5.38 7.65
C PHE A 16 -11.60 -4.66 8.56
N PHE A 17 -11.67 -5.04 9.84
CA PHE A 17 -12.63 -4.44 10.77
C PHE A 17 -12.32 -2.99 11.09
N SER A 18 -11.04 -2.59 11.12
CA SER A 18 -10.65 -1.18 11.28
C SER A 18 -11.15 -0.34 10.12
N VAL A 19 -10.92 -0.76 8.87
CA VAL A 19 -11.41 -0.05 7.68
C VAL A 19 -12.94 -0.02 7.67
N TYR A 20 -13.59 -1.17 7.93
CA TYR A 20 -15.04 -1.28 7.95
C TYR A 20 -15.70 -0.34 8.98
N ALA A 21 -15.14 -0.26 10.18
CA ALA A 21 -15.68 0.59 11.25
C ALA A 21 -15.36 2.09 11.04
N ILE A 22 -14.16 2.41 10.54
CA ILE A 22 -13.71 3.80 10.40
C ILE A 22 -14.34 4.48 9.18
N THR A 23 -14.54 3.76 8.08
CA THR A 23 -15.05 4.34 6.82
C THR A 23 -16.36 5.11 6.99
N PRO A 24 -17.43 4.58 7.61
CA PRO A 24 -18.69 5.33 7.76
C PRO A 24 -18.54 6.55 8.67
N ILE A 25 -17.67 6.47 9.68
CA ILE A 25 -17.38 7.60 10.59
C ILE A 25 -16.65 8.70 9.82
N LEU A 26 -15.66 8.30 9.00
CA LEU A 26 -14.88 9.21 8.18
C LEU A 26 -15.77 9.93 7.15
N ILE A 27 -16.65 9.19 6.45
CA ILE A 27 -17.59 9.78 5.47
C ILE A 27 -18.42 10.89 6.14
N LYS A 28 -19.07 10.59 7.27
CA LYS A 28 -19.87 11.58 8.01
C LYS A 28 -19.05 12.80 8.46
N ALA A 29 -17.80 12.57 8.89
CA ALA A 29 -16.91 13.65 9.32
C ALA A 29 -16.47 14.55 8.15
N LEU A 30 -16.20 13.96 6.98
CA LEU A 30 -15.84 14.69 5.78
C LEU A 30 -17.01 15.48 5.20
N GLU A 31 -18.21 14.89 5.14
CA GLU A 31 -19.45 15.55 4.73
C GLU A 31 -19.75 16.77 5.61
N LYS A 32 -19.65 16.61 6.94
CA LYS A 32 -19.86 17.72 7.89
C LYS A 32 -18.87 18.87 7.69
N ARG A 33 -17.69 18.58 7.15
CA ARG A 33 -16.65 19.59 6.87
C ARG A 33 -16.67 20.10 5.42
N ASN A 34 -17.66 19.71 4.63
CA ASN A 34 -17.77 20.05 3.20
C ASN A 34 -16.57 19.53 2.35
N TYR A 35 -15.93 18.46 2.77
CA TYR A 35 -14.90 17.78 1.98
C TYR A 35 -15.55 16.75 1.04
N CYS A 36 -16.42 17.24 0.14
CA CYS A 36 -17.06 16.44 -0.88
C CYS A 36 -16.74 16.98 -2.26
N VAL A 37 -16.57 16.09 -3.22
CA VAL A 37 -16.38 16.43 -4.63
C VAL A 37 -17.46 15.77 -5.46
N LYS A 38 -17.81 16.38 -6.61
CA LYS A 38 -18.74 15.78 -7.57
C LYS A 38 -18.08 14.56 -8.20
N ASP A 39 -18.81 13.45 -8.27
CA ASP A 39 -18.37 12.26 -9.00
C ASP A 39 -18.42 12.54 -10.51
N ALA A 40 -17.24 12.66 -11.14
CA ALA A 40 -17.12 12.99 -12.55
C ALA A 40 -17.65 11.90 -13.48
N ASN A 41 -17.81 10.67 -12.99
CA ASN A 41 -18.21 9.50 -13.77
C ASN A 41 -19.72 9.21 -13.68
N LYS A 42 -20.46 9.96 -12.88
CA LYS A 42 -21.92 9.81 -12.77
C LYS A 42 -22.66 10.93 -13.50
N LYS A 43 -23.76 10.57 -14.16
CA LYS A 43 -24.62 11.53 -14.85
C LYS A 43 -25.40 12.44 -13.89
N GLU A 44 -25.66 11.96 -12.68
CA GLU A 44 -26.31 12.69 -11.61
C GLU A 44 -25.27 13.44 -10.76
N ASP A 45 -25.67 14.56 -10.14
CA ASP A 45 -24.81 15.34 -9.24
C ASP A 45 -24.62 14.64 -7.90
N VAL A 46 -23.94 13.49 -7.92
CA VAL A 46 -23.62 12.72 -6.70
C VAL A 46 -22.35 13.29 -6.09
N MET A 47 -22.46 13.76 -4.85
CA MET A 47 -21.32 14.22 -4.06
C MET A 47 -20.68 13.05 -3.32
N VAL A 48 -19.36 12.92 -3.40
CA VAL A 48 -18.59 11.85 -2.76
C VAL A 48 -17.58 12.46 -1.79
N ALA A 49 -17.56 11.93 -0.57
CA ALA A 49 -16.58 12.35 0.45
C ALA A 49 -15.15 11.97 0.04
N ARG A 50 -14.21 12.93 0.14
CA ARG A 50 -12.81 12.75 -0.24
C ARG A 50 -11.88 13.40 0.80
N PRO A 51 -10.72 12.81 1.19
CA PRO A 51 -10.10 11.60 0.67
C PRO A 51 -10.54 10.31 1.40
N GLY A 52 -10.83 9.24 0.65
CA GLY A 52 -11.19 7.92 1.20
C GLY A 52 -10.01 7.12 1.75
N GLY A 53 -8.80 7.37 1.28
CA GLY A 53 -7.58 6.64 1.67
C GLY A 53 -7.21 6.73 3.17
N ILE A 54 -7.80 7.65 3.92
CA ILE A 54 -7.54 7.80 5.37
C ILE A 54 -7.93 6.53 6.13
N SER A 55 -9.09 5.92 5.84
CA SER A 55 -9.50 4.70 6.52
C SER A 55 -8.60 3.52 6.18
N ILE A 56 -8.13 3.44 4.94
CA ILE A 56 -7.23 2.39 4.46
C ILE A 56 -5.88 2.47 5.18
N ILE A 57 -5.26 3.65 5.25
CA ILE A 57 -3.96 3.80 5.91
C ILE A 57 -4.04 3.53 7.40
N ILE A 58 -5.13 3.92 8.08
CA ILE A 58 -5.31 3.63 9.50
C ILE A 58 -5.41 2.11 9.72
N GLY A 59 -6.21 1.40 8.92
CA GLY A 59 -6.33 -0.05 9.01
C GLY A 59 -5.01 -0.77 8.73
N LEU A 60 -4.31 -0.36 7.68
CA LEU A 60 -3.00 -0.90 7.31
C LEU A 60 -1.96 -0.69 8.42
N VAL A 61 -1.81 0.54 8.91
CA VAL A 61 -0.80 0.85 9.95
C VAL A 61 -1.15 0.15 11.25
N ALA A 62 -2.42 0.13 11.67
CA ALA A 62 -2.84 -0.56 12.89
C ALA A 62 -2.53 -2.06 12.82
N SER A 63 -2.84 -2.72 11.70
CA SER A 63 -2.58 -4.15 11.50
C SER A 63 -1.07 -4.45 11.47
N LEU A 64 -0.29 -3.65 10.76
CA LEU A 64 1.17 -3.83 10.67
C LEU A 64 1.88 -3.55 12.00
N ILE A 65 1.40 -2.60 12.82
CA ILE A 65 1.93 -2.39 14.17
C ILE A 65 1.69 -3.64 15.02
N VAL A 66 0.48 -4.20 15.00
CA VAL A 66 0.20 -5.45 15.73
C VAL A 66 1.09 -6.57 15.23
N PHE A 67 1.27 -6.71 13.91
CA PHE A 67 2.15 -7.72 13.33
C PHE A 67 3.61 -7.53 13.78
N TYR A 68 4.10 -6.30 13.80
CA TYR A 68 5.46 -5.97 14.27
C TYR A 68 5.69 -6.34 15.74
N LEU A 69 4.67 -6.23 16.59
CA LEU A 69 4.78 -6.62 17.99
C LEU A 69 4.99 -8.13 18.18
N PHE A 70 4.48 -8.96 17.25
CA PHE A 70 4.71 -10.40 17.24
C PHE A 70 6.01 -10.79 16.52
N PHE A 71 6.30 -10.10 15.41
CA PHE A 71 7.46 -10.37 14.55
C PHE A 71 8.20 -9.07 14.24
N PRO A 72 9.18 -8.67 15.08
CA PRO A 72 9.89 -7.39 14.92
C PRO A 72 10.94 -7.47 13.79
N ILE A 73 10.48 -7.57 12.54
CA ILE A 73 11.32 -7.57 11.35
C ILE A 73 11.36 -6.18 10.72
N MET A 74 12.52 -5.81 10.14
CA MET A 74 12.74 -4.45 9.61
C MET A 74 11.88 -4.16 8.38
N GLU A 75 11.49 -5.18 7.64
CA GLU A 75 10.61 -5.10 6.48
C GLU A 75 9.24 -4.51 6.86
N ILE A 76 8.66 -4.92 8.00
CA ILE A 76 7.38 -4.38 8.48
C ILE A 76 7.52 -2.89 8.78
N LEU A 77 8.59 -2.50 9.48
CA LEU A 77 8.84 -1.10 9.82
C LEU A 77 9.04 -0.25 8.55
N ALA A 78 9.79 -0.77 7.57
CA ALA A 78 9.99 -0.13 6.29
C ALA A 78 8.65 0.09 5.56
N VAL A 79 7.79 -0.93 5.51
CA VAL A 79 6.47 -0.84 4.87
C VAL A 79 5.58 0.19 5.58
N ILE A 80 5.55 0.20 6.92
CA ILE A 80 4.77 1.19 7.70
C ILE A 80 5.20 2.61 7.32
N ILE A 81 6.51 2.91 7.39
CA ILE A 81 7.02 4.26 7.14
C ILE A 81 6.81 4.66 5.68
N THR A 82 7.11 3.77 4.73
CA THR A 82 6.89 4.00 3.29
C THR A 82 5.42 4.27 2.98
N SER A 83 4.50 3.49 3.56
CA SER A 83 3.07 3.66 3.36
C SER A 83 2.56 5.00 3.90
N ILE A 84 3.04 5.43 5.07
CA ILE A 84 2.69 6.74 5.64
C ILE A 84 3.22 7.87 4.74
N LEU A 85 4.47 7.79 4.26
CA LEU A 85 5.04 8.80 3.37
C LEU A 85 4.26 8.86 2.03
N ALA A 86 3.98 7.72 1.42
CA ALA A 86 3.21 7.65 0.18
C ALA A 86 1.78 8.19 0.38
N PHE A 87 1.15 7.92 1.51
CA PHE A 87 -0.14 8.47 1.87
C PHE A 87 -0.11 10.01 2.00
N VAL A 88 0.93 10.58 2.62
CA VAL A 88 1.10 12.04 2.70
C VAL A 88 1.24 12.65 1.31
N VAL A 89 2.03 12.04 0.42
CA VAL A 89 2.14 12.47 -0.98
C VAL A 89 0.78 12.41 -1.68
N GLY A 90 0.03 11.32 -1.48
CA GLY A 90 -1.31 11.16 -2.06
C GLY A 90 -2.30 12.23 -1.58
N ILE A 91 -2.34 12.55 -0.29
CA ILE A 91 -3.20 13.63 0.24
C ILE A 91 -2.82 15.01 -0.33
N ILE A 92 -1.53 15.28 -0.49
CA ILE A 92 -1.06 16.55 -1.07
C ILE A 92 -1.52 16.63 -2.54
N ASP A 93 -1.37 15.55 -3.30
CA ASP A 93 -1.82 15.47 -4.70
C ASP A 93 -3.34 15.62 -4.85
N ASP A 94 -4.11 15.04 -3.93
CA ASP A 94 -5.57 15.18 -3.88
C ASP A 94 -6.03 16.61 -3.61
N ARG A 95 -5.25 17.38 -2.87
CA ARG A 95 -5.58 18.78 -2.54
C ARG A 95 -5.04 19.78 -3.54
N LYS A 96 -3.86 19.52 -4.08
CA LYS A 96 -3.16 20.38 -5.01
C LYS A 96 -2.49 19.51 -6.06
N ILE A 97 -3.04 19.53 -7.27
CA ILE A 97 -2.51 18.74 -8.38
C ILE A 97 -1.01 18.99 -8.49
N MET A 98 -0.23 17.94 -8.24
CA MET A 98 1.22 18.02 -8.32
C MET A 98 1.64 17.99 -9.79
N GLY A 99 2.57 18.88 -10.17
CA GLY A 99 3.10 18.94 -11.54
C GLY A 99 3.72 17.60 -11.98
N GLY A 100 3.74 17.36 -13.29
CA GLY A 100 4.00 16.05 -13.89
C GLY A 100 5.24 15.29 -13.38
N TRP A 101 6.35 15.97 -13.03
CA TRP A 101 7.56 15.33 -12.50
C TRP A 101 7.65 15.35 -10.97
N PHE A 102 6.93 16.23 -10.32
CA PHE A 102 7.03 16.39 -8.86
C PHE A 102 6.43 15.18 -8.11
N LYS A 103 5.27 14.67 -8.56
CA LYS A 103 4.63 13.52 -7.95
C LYS A 103 5.48 12.24 -8.05
N PRO A 104 6.00 11.84 -9.24
CA PRO A 104 6.91 10.70 -9.34
C PRO A 104 8.17 10.85 -8.48
N ALA A 105 8.76 12.05 -8.43
CA ALA A 105 9.94 12.30 -7.59
C ALA A 105 9.63 12.17 -6.10
N ALA A 106 8.50 12.72 -5.63
CA ALA A 106 8.07 12.58 -4.24
C ALA A 106 7.78 11.12 -3.87
N LEU A 107 7.15 10.34 -4.77
CA LEU A 107 6.92 8.91 -4.56
C LEU A 107 8.23 8.11 -4.58
N ALA A 108 9.20 8.47 -5.44
CA ALA A 108 10.53 7.85 -5.44
C ALA A 108 11.24 8.06 -4.10
N PHE A 109 11.07 9.23 -3.48
CA PHE A 109 11.62 9.51 -2.15
C PHE A 109 11.01 8.62 -1.06
N CYS A 110 9.76 8.15 -1.24
CA CYS A 110 9.13 7.21 -0.32
C CYS A 110 9.82 5.83 -0.28
N ALA A 111 10.74 5.53 -1.22
CA ALA A 111 11.58 4.34 -1.17
C ALA A 111 12.70 4.43 -0.10
N ALA A 112 13.01 5.62 0.39
CA ALA A 112 14.13 5.82 1.32
C ALA A 112 14.08 4.93 2.57
N PRO A 113 12.94 4.71 3.24
CA PRO A 113 12.88 3.81 4.40
C PRO A 113 13.27 2.37 4.06
N ILE A 114 12.86 1.85 2.90
CA ILE A 114 13.21 0.50 2.45
C ILE A 114 14.72 0.38 2.29
N LEU A 115 15.35 1.39 1.71
CA LEU A 115 16.79 1.42 1.47
C LEU A 115 17.59 1.62 2.77
N LEU A 116 17.15 2.54 3.63
CA LEU A 116 17.86 2.88 4.88
C LEU A 116 17.76 1.77 5.93
N LEU A 117 16.64 1.05 5.98
CA LEU A 117 16.44 -0.06 6.92
C LEU A 117 16.98 -1.38 6.37
N GLY A 118 17.49 -1.42 5.13
CA GLY A 118 17.98 -2.64 4.52
C GLY A 118 16.88 -3.68 4.25
N ALA A 119 15.63 -3.25 4.12
CA ALA A 119 14.46 -4.10 3.91
C ALA A 119 14.35 -4.52 2.43
N TYR A 120 15.42 -5.11 1.89
CA TYR A 120 15.50 -5.56 0.51
C TYR A 120 16.52 -6.69 0.36
N ASP A 121 16.34 -7.54 -0.65
CA ASP A 121 17.30 -8.55 -1.06
C ASP A 121 17.82 -8.23 -2.46
N THR A 122 19.12 -8.17 -2.62
CA THR A 122 19.77 -7.90 -3.91
C THR A 122 19.91 -9.14 -4.81
N ASN A 123 19.53 -10.31 -4.32
CA ASN A 123 19.53 -11.54 -5.10
C ASN A 123 18.26 -11.60 -5.95
N LEU A 124 18.41 -11.51 -7.26
CA LEU A 124 17.32 -11.72 -8.21
C LEU A 124 17.41 -13.14 -8.76
N ALA A 125 16.38 -13.93 -8.54
CA ALA A 125 16.27 -15.26 -9.12
C ALA A 125 15.58 -15.18 -10.48
N PHE A 126 16.28 -15.55 -11.54
CA PHE A 126 15.74 -15.63 -12.89
C PHE A 126 15.53 -17.10 -13.28
N PRO A 127 14.36 -17.46 -13.84
CA PRO A 127 14.03 -18.84 -14.19
C PRO A 127 15.05 -19.53 -15.11
N LEU A 128 15.74 -18.76 -15.95
CA LEU A 128 16.70 -19.29 -16.94
C LEU A 128 18.16 -19.14 -16.54
N PHE A 129 18.49 -18.18 -15.67
CA PHE A 129 19.88 -17.80 -15.34
C PHE A 129 20.25 -18.05 -13.89
N GLY A 130 19.29 -18.50 -13.06
CA GLY A 130 19.49 -18.70 -11.62
C GLY A 130 19.56 -17.39 -10.84
N GLU A 131 20.23 -17.43 -9.68
CA GLU A 131 20.41 -16.26 -8.82
C GLU A 131 21.51 -15.34 -9.33
N VAL A 132 21.19 -14.09 -9.54
CA VAL A 132 22.14 -13.05 -9.97
C VAL A 132 22.13 -11.91 -8.97
N LYS A 133 23.31 -11.53 -8.47
CA LYS A 133 23.48 -10.38 -7.59
C LYS A 133 23.72 -9.12 -8.42
N ILE A 134 22.75 -8.23 -8.47
CA ILE A 134 22.84 -6.95 -9.20
C ILE A 134 22.42 -5.79 -8.27
N PRO A 135 23.24 -5.49 -7.24
CA PRO A 135 22.82 -4.55 -6.19
C PRO A 135 22.40 -3.18 -6.72
N ILE A 136 23.19 -2.60 -7.62
CA ILE A 136 22.94 -1.25 -8.16
C ILE A 136 21.63 -1.21 -8.95
N LEU A 137 21.41 -2.21 -9.82
CA LEU A 137 20.17 -2.30 -10.59
C LEU A 137 18.97 -2.52 -9.69
N TYR A 138 19.11 -3.39 -8.67
CA TYR A 138 18.03 -3.67 -7.73
C TYR A 138 17.62 -2.43 -6.94
N LEU A 139 18.58 -1.66 -6.41
CA LEU A 139 18.30 -0.41 -5.72
C LEU A 139 17.60 0.59 -6.62
N GLY A 140 18.05 0.69 -7.88
CA GLY A 140 17.36 1.51 -8.89
C GLY A 140 15.92 1.06 -9.15
N LEU A 141 15.68 -0.25 -9.22
CA LEU A 141 14.33 -0.81 -9.39
C LEU A 141 13.43 -0.49 -8.19
N VAL A 142 13.90 -0.62 -6.95
CA VAL A 142 13.12 -0.29 -5.75
C VAL A 142 12.64 1.17 -5.79
N VAL A 143 13.54 2.11 -6.11
CA VAL A 143 13.21 3.54 -6.20
C VAL A 143 12.24 3.82 -7.35
N PHE A 144 12.38 3.12 -8.48
CA PHE A 144 11.57 3.34 -9.67
C PHE A 144 10.17 2.69 -9.57
N MET A 145 10.07 1.53 -8.93
CA MET A 145 8.81 0.77 -8.86
C MET A 145 7.73 1.47 -8.04
N ILE A 146 8.09 2.16 -6.96
CA ILE A 146 7.11 2.87 -6.12
C ILE A 146 6.34 3.94 -6.91
N PRO A 147 6.99 4.89 -7.62
CA PRO A 147 6.27 5.85 -8.42
C PRO A 147 5.53 5.23 -9.62
N VAL A 148 6.10 4.19 -10.24
CA VAL A 148 5.44 3.50 -11.35
C VAL A 148 4.15 2.85 -10.87
N MET A 149 4.19 2.07 -9.80
CA MET A 149 3.01 1.40 -9.25
C MET A 149 1.97 2.41 -8.75
N GLY A 150 2.41 3.44 -8.00
CA GLY A 150 1.50 4.48 -7.51
C GLY A 150 0.80 5.24 -8.63
N ASN A 151 1.50 5.62 -9.69
CA ASN A 151 0.89 6.29 -10.83
C ASN A 151 0.01 5.35 -11.67
N THR A 152 0.40 4.08 -11.84
CA THR A 152 -0.39 3.09 -12.56
C THR A 152 -1.72 2.85 -11.85
N ILE A 153 -1.71 2.59 -10.53
CA ILE A 153 -2.92 2.40 -9.74
C ILE A 153 -3.83 3.63 -9.82
N ASN A 154 -3.25 4.83 -9.69
CA ASN A 154 -4.01 6.07 -9.82
C ASN A 154 -4.62 6.25 -11.23
N SER A 155 -3.94 5.77 -12.27
CA SER A 155 -4.43 5.88 -13.66
C SER A 155 -5.56 4.89 -13.98
N ILE A 156 -5.59 3.72 -13.35
CA ILE A 156 -6.67 2.73 -13.54
C ILE A 156 -7.88 3.01 -12.66
N ASP A 157 -7.78 3.91 -11.69
CA ASP A 157 -8.88 4.27 -10.77
C ASP A 157 -9.89 5.25 -11.42
N VAL A 158 -10.37 4.87 -12.61
CA VAL A 158 -11.35 5.65 -13.38
C VAL A 158 -12.78 5.35 -12.89
N LEU A 159 -13.05 4.11 -12.47
CA LEU A 159 -14.34 3.66 -11.97
C LEU A 159 -14.23 3.26 -10.51
N ASN A 160 -15.28 3.55 -9.75
CA ASN A 160 -15.35 3.22 -8.32
C ASN A 160 -15.06 1.73 -8.07
N GLY A 161 -14.02 1.45 -7.29
CA GLY A 161 -13.64 0.11 -6.88
C GLY A 161 -12.66 -0.62 -7.80
N VAL A 162 -12.32 -0.10 -8.98
CA VAL A 162 -11.38 -0.77 -9.90
C VAL A 162 -9.99 -0.87 -9.28
N ALA A 163 -9.45 0.21 -8.74
CA ALA A 163 -8.14 0.20 -8.07
C ALA A 163 -8.15 -0.75 -6.86
N SER A 164 -9.20 -0.71 -6.04
CA SER A 164 -9.32 -1.57 -4.86
C SER A 164 -9.39 -3.05 -5.25
N CYS A 165 -10.21 -3.41 -6.23
CA CYS A 165 -10.31 -4.79 -6.72
C CYS A 165 -8.99 -5.27 -7.33
N PHE A 166 -8.35 -4.45 -8.16
CA PHE A 166 -7.06 -4.78 -8.75
C PHE A 166 -5.99 -5.03 -7.68
N THR A 167 -5.87 -4.11 -6.73
CA THR A 167 -4.90 -4.23 -5.63
C THR A 167 -5.18 -5.46 -4.79
N SER A 168 -6.46 -5.73 -4.44
CA SER A 168 -6.83 -6.91 -3.65
C SER A 168 -6.48 -8.22 -4.37
N ILE A 169 -6.76 -8.33 -5.67
CA ILE A 169 -6.40 -9.53 -6.45
C ILE A 169 -4.88 -9.71 -6.52
N ALA A 170 -4.14 -8.62 -6.76
CA ALA A 170 -2.68 -8.65 -6.83
C ALA A 170 -2.06 -9.06 -5.48
N SER A 171 -2.50 -8.46 -4.38
CA SER A 171 -2.05 -8.77 -3.03
C SER A 171 -2.36 -10.22 -2.64
N PHE A 172 -3.57 -10.68 -2.89
CA PHE A 172 -3.97 -12.06 -2.60
C PHE A 172 -3.16 -13.08 -3.42
N SER A 173 -2.93 -12.80 -4.71
CA SER A 173 -2.10 -13.65 -5.57
C SER A 173 -0.66 -13.71 -5.08
N LEU A 174 -0.08 -12.57 -4.68
CA LEU A 174 1.26 -12.50 -4.13
C LEU A 174 1.35 -13.28 -2.80
N THR A 175 0.37 -13.14 -1.92
CA THR A 175 0.27 -13.90 -0.67
C THR A 175 0.32 -15.41 -0.92
N ILE A 176 -0.47 -15.92 -1.88
CA ILE A 176 -0.48 -17.34 -2.23
C ILE A 176 0.92 -17.79 -2.69
N VAL A 177 1.55 -17.03 -3.58
CA VAL A 177 2.91 -17.36 -4.07
C VAL A 177 3.92 -17.39 -2.93
N LEU A 178 3.90 -16.38 -2.05
CA LEU A 178 4.81 -16.30 -0.91
C LEU A 178 4.59 -17.43 0.10
N PHE A 179 3.34 -17.87 0.29
CA PHE A 179 3.03 -19.02 1.14
C PHE A 179 3.52 -20.33 0.54
N ILE A 180 3.41 -20.51 -0.78
CA ILE A 180 3.99 -21.66 -1.49
C ILE A 180 5.51 -21.68 -1.34
N LEU A 181 6.16 -20.52 -1.38
CA LEU A 181 7.60 -20.34 -1.17
C LEU A 181 8.00 -20.39 0.31
N GLN A 182 7.08 -20.68 1.23
CA GLN A 182 7.28 -20.74 2.69
C GLN A 182 7.75 -19.42 3.32
N ASN A 183 7.59 -18.30 2.61
CA ASN A 183 7.88 -16.97 3.13
C ASN A 183 6.62 -16.35 3.75
N TYR A 184 6.21 -16.92 4.88
CA TYR A 184 4.93 -16.58 5.53
C TYR A 184 4.89 -15.13 6.03
N GLU A 185 6.00 -14.58 6.52
CA GLU A 185 6.06 -13.22 7.08
C GLU A 185 5.79 -12.17 6.00
N ILE A 186 6.51 -12.26 4.88
CA ILE A 186 6.29 -11.36 3.74
C ILE A 186 4.92 -11.61 3.11
N GLY A 187 4.45 -12.86 3.08
CA GLY A 187 3.11 -13.20 2.59
C GLY A 187 1.99 -12.56 3.42
N ILE A 188 2.15 -12.46 4.74
CA ILE A 188 1.19 -11.78 5.62
C ILE A 188 1.24 -10.25 5.41
N ILE A 189 2.42 -9.67 5.15
CA ILE A 189 2.54 -8.24 4.83
C ILE A 189 1.81 -7.91 3.51
N ALA A 190 1.80 -8.85 2.55
CA ALA A 190 1.15 -8.68 1.26
C ALA A 190 -0.39 -8.81 1.32
N LEU A 191 -0.93 -9.49 2.35
CA LEU A 191 -2.36 -9.71 2.56
C LEU A 191 -3.06 -8.50 3.13
#